data_d391bf10e38466ae2a06d492fb524d97
#
_entry.id   d391bf10e38466ae2a06d492fb524d97
#
_cell.length_a   1.000
_cell.length_b   1.000
_cell.length_c   1.000
_cell.angle_alpha   90.00
_cell.angle_beta   90.00
_cell.angle_gamma   90.00
#
_symmetry.space_group_name_H-M   'P 1'
#
loop_
_entity.id
_entity.type
_entity.pdbx_description
1 polymer ?
#
loop_
_entity_poly.entity_id
_entity_poly.type
_entity_poly.pdbx_seq_one_letter_code
_entity_poly.pdbx_strand_id
1 'polypeptide(L)'
;MKKNYSTIVLIFLMLMGTLILFNKKEASEFEMRKLKKYPELTKENIFDGSFGKEFEEALTDRVPAKVGFTTVNSYKDFFLGEREKNGVYLSLSRLTQKPIKNVLIEKLLLEKEKRPNLKAYLIPYKLYFEDNLPLALKKMEISENYQKRFDTMKDKSDVDFTKILTLEDYYRGDHHLNSEGVKKVLHALGFKNEKETESFGKFIGGEARKSGIIIRDDFSIVYNEKTEDLKFKRAIDGKDEEALVVDETRAGGVDKYLAYMGGNFGEVTVKGLGEKSLLLLKDSFANPFIGFFAEQYGEIKIVDPRFYDGDIFEELDKYDEIVIFCGI
;
A
#
# COMPACT_ATOMS: atom_id res chain seq x y z
N MET A 1 40.17 36.15 -8.32
CA MET A 1 39.32 35.22 -7.57
C MET A 1 38.17 34.58 -8.36
N LYS A 2 37.63 35.16 -9.45
CA LYS A 2 36.48 34.58 -10.19
C LYS A 2 36.79 33.28 -10.99
N LYS A 3 38.06 32.97 -11.29
CA LYS A 3 38.43 31.78 -12.10
C LYS A 3 38.31 30.40 -11.41
N ASN A 4 38.29 30.36 -10.11
CA ASN A 4 38.33 29.06 -9.40
C ASN A 4 36.92 28.43 -9.15
N TYR A 5 35.84 29.22 -9.15
CA TYR A 5 34.52 28.69 -8.91
C TYR A 5 34.03 27.76 -10.02
N SER A 6 34.29 28.11 -11.29
CA SER A 6 33.92 27.28 -12.44
C SER A 6 34.63 25.91 -12.41
N THR A 7 35.92 25.92 -12.03
CA THR A 7 36.72 24.69 -11.91
C THR A 7 36.22 23.82 -10.76
N ILE A 8 35.89 24.41 -9.61
CA ILE A 8 35.35 23.69 -8.48
C ILE A 8 33.97 23.05 -8.82
N VAL A 9 33.10 23.81 -9.49
CA VAL A 9 31.80 23.30 -9.96
C VAL A 9 32.00 22.17 -10.96
N LEU A 10 32.92 22.30 -11.91
CA LEU A 10 33.21 21.25 -12.90
C LEU A 10 33.71 19.97 -12.24
N ILE A 11 34.66 20.08 -11.31
CA ILE A 11 35.16 18.93 -10.51
C ILE A 11 34.04 18.28 -9.74
N PHE A 12 33.18 19.07 -9.09
CA PHE A 12 32.04 18.57 -8.35
C PHE A 12 31.07 17.78 -9.26
N LEU A 13 30.73 18.33 -10.43
CA LEU A 13 29.87 17.65 -11.41
C LEU A 13 30.51 16.37 -11.95
N MET A 14 31.81 16.35 -12.20
CA MET A 14 32.54 15.15 -12.62
C MET A 14 32.52 14.08 -11.52
N LEU A 15 32.78 14.45 -10.26
CA LEU A 15 32.72 13.53 -9.12
C LEU A 15 31.29 12.96 -8.94
N MET A 16 30.28 13.80 -9.01
CA MET A 16 28.89 13.38 -8.93
C MET A 16 28.53 12.42 -10.06
N GLY A 17 28.89 12.76 -11.30
CA GLY A 17 28.69 11.88 -12.47
C GLY A 17 29.37 10.52 -12.28
N THR A 18 30.60 10.50 -11.79
CA THR A 18 31.32 9.26 -11.48
C THR A 18 30.61 8.44 -10.41
N LEU A 19 30.19 9.06 -9.29
CA LEU A 19 29.46 8.37 -8.22
C LEU A 19 28.15 7.76 -8.71
N ILE A 20 27.43 8.44 -9.59
CA ILE A 20 26.18 7.96 -10.18
C ILE A 20 26.44 6.75 -11.10
N LEU A 21 27.39 6.87 -12.02
CA LEU A 21 27.69 5.82 -13.01
C LEU A 21 28.22 4.53 -12.39
N PHE A 22 29.02 4.64 -11.31
CA PHE A 22 29.55 3.47 -10.61
C PHE A 22 28.66 2.94 -9.49
N ASN A 23 27.49 3.54 -9.24
CA ASN A 23 26.54 3.04 -8.27
C ASN A 23 25.85 1.77 -8.80
N LYS A 24 26.25 0.62 -8.30
CA LYS A 24 25.71 -0.70 -8.70
C LYS A 24 24.47 -1.14 -7.92
N LYS A 25 23.83 -0.26 -7.13
CA LYS A 25 22.59 -0.61 -6.45
C LYS A 25 21.51 -1.02 -7.44
N GLU A 26 20.87 -2.14 -7.17
CA GLU A 26 19.75 -2.67 -7.97
C GLU A 26 18.39 -2.36 -7.38
N ALA A 27 18.34 -2.03 -6.09
CA ALA A 27 17.11 -1.70 -5.39
C ALA A 27 17.32 -0.55 -4.40
N SER A 28 16.27 0.20 -4.17
CA SER A 28 16.15 1.16 -3.07
C SER A 28 15.36 0.52 -1.95
N GLU A 29 16.01 0.17 -0.86
CA GLU A 29 15.34 -0.33 0.34
C GLU A 29 14.37 0.71 0.90
N PHE A 30 14.76 1.97 0.87
CA PHE A 30 13.92 3.07 1.37
C PHE A 30 12.65 3.26 0.52
N GLU A 31 12.76 3.27 -0.82
CA GLU A 31 11.61 3.41 -1.73
C GLU A 31 10.90 2.07 -1.97
N MET A 32 11.47 0.95 -1.49
CA MET A 32 10.97 -0.42 -1.66
C MET A 32 10.67 -0.78 -3.10
N ARG A 33 11.60 -0.45 -3.99
CA ARG A 33 11.48 -0.76 -5.40
C ARG A 33 12.81 -1.12 -6.04
N LYS A 34 12.73 -1.90 -7.09
CA LYS A 34 13.88 -2.09 -7.98
C LYS A 34 14.20 -0.76 -8.66
N LEU A 35 15.50 -0.42 -8.73
CA LEU A 35 15.97 0.74 -9.48
C LEU A 35 15.96 0.41 -10.98
N LYS A 36 15.74 1.41 -11.81
CA LYS A 36 15.85 1.26 -13.28
C LYS A 36 17.24 0.76 -13.65
N LYS A 37 17.30 -0.29 -14.46
CA LYS A 37 18.57 -0.77 -15.02
C LYS A 37 19.06 0.23 -16.07
N TYR A 38 20.38 0.32 -16.23
CA TYR A 38 20.90 1.03 -17.38
C TYR A 38 20.47 0.31 -18.66
N PRO A 39 19.94 1.03 -19.65
CA PRO A 39 19.52 0.40 -20.89
C PRO A 39 20.75 -0.10 -21.68
N GLU A 40 20.57 -1.23 -22.33
CA GLU A 40 21.54 -1.69 -23.33
C GLU A 40 21.44 -0.83 -24.59
N LEU A 41 22.57 -0.52 -25.19
CA LEU A 41 22.60 0.29 -26.40
C LEU A 41 22.22 -0.58 -27.60
N THR A 42 21.03 -0.40 -28.15
CA THR A 42 20.56 -1.07 -29.36
C THR A 42 20.28 -0.06 -30.47
N LYS A 43 20.29 -0.50 -31.72
CA LYS A 43 19.95 0.39 -32.84
C LYS A 43 18.52 0.93 -32.71
N GLU A 44 17.60 0.09 -32.26
CA GLU A 44 16.17 0.41 -32.12
C GLU A 44 15.96 1.55 -31.12
N ASN A 45 16.52 1.42 -29.89
CA ASN A 45 16.30 2.42 -28.84
C ASN A 45 17.07 3.75 -29.07
N ILE A 46 18.08 3.74 -29.94
CA ILE A 46 18.73 5.00 -30.41
C ILE A 46 17.80 5.73 -31.36
N PHE A 47 17.23 5.00 -32.34
CA PHE A 47 16.41 5.61 -33.39
C PHE A 47 15.04 6.09 -32.88
N ASP A 48 14.43 5.41 -31.93
CA ASP A 48 13.14 5.81 -31.35
C ASP A 48 13.28 6.78 -30.15
N GLY A 49 14.53 7.05 -29.72
CA GLY A 49 14.84 7.99 -28.63
C GLY A 49 14.60 7.44 -27.22
N SER A 50 14.18 6.17 -27.08
CA SER A 50 13.88 5.57 -25.76
C SER A 50 15.13 5.41 -24.90
N PHE A 51 16.31 5.16 -25.52
CA PHE A 51 17.58 5.05 -24.80
C PHE A 51 17.86 6.26 -23.92
N GLY A 52 17.70 7.47 -24.45
CA GLY A 52 17.97 8.71 -23.69
C GLY A 52 17.10 8.82 -22.45
N LYS A 53 15.82 8.54 -22.60
CA LYS A 53 14.84 8.57 -21.51
C LYS A 53 15.14 7.51 -20.45
N GLU A 54 15.36 6.26 -20.86
CA GLU A 54 15.64 5.15 -19.93
C GLU A 54 16.97 5.36 -19.20
N PHE A 55 17.97 5.89 -19.90
CA PHE A 55 19.27 6.22 -19.32
C PHE A 55 19.14 7.34 -18.27
N GLU A 56 18.38 8.40 -18.56
CA GLU A 56 18.09 9.49 -17.61
C GLU A 56 17.36 8.97 -16.36
N GLU A 57 16.36 8.11 -16.52
CA GLU A 57 15.65 7.47 -15.40
C GLU A 57 16.62 6.64 -14.55
N ALA A 58 17.50 5.86 -15.17
CA ALA A 58 18.49 5.05 -14.48
C ALA A 58 19.55 5.88 -13.73
N LEU A 59 19.97 7.00 -14.31
CA LEU A 59 20.86 7.98 -13.64
C LEU A 59 20.16 8.62 -12.44
N THR A 60 18.93 9.10 -12.64
CA THR A 60 18.13 9.75 -11.60
C THR A 60 17.92 8.84 -10.39
N ASP A 61 17.74 7.56 -10.62
CA ASP A 61 17.61 6.56 -9.56
C ASP A 61 18.87 6.39 -8.71
N ARG A 62 20.03 6.76 -9.21
CA ARG A 62 21.34 6.57 -8.56
C ARG A 62 21.96 7.86 -8.03
N VAL A 63 21.25 8.97 -8.12
CA VAL A 63 21.73 10.27 -7.59
C VAL A 63 22.00 10.14 -6.10
N PRO A 64 23.22 10.45 -5.63
CA PRO A 64 23.50 10.50 -4.20
C PRO A 64 22.56 11.46 -3.46
N ALA A 65 22.14 11.07 -2.25
CA ALA A 65 21.21 11.86 -1.45
C ALA A 65 19.83 12.14 -2.13
N LYS A 66 19.42 11.31 -3.10
CA LYS A 66 18.12 11.45 -3.79
C LYS A 66 16.96 11.68 -2.83
N VAL A 67 16.88 10.91 -1.74
CA VAL A 67 15.84 11.06 -0.71
C VAL A 67 15.82 12.48 -0.14
N GLY A 68 17.00 13.07 0.16
CA GLY A 68 17.08 14.43 0.66
C GLY A 68 16.58 15.48 -0.35
N PHE A 69 16.93 15.33 -1.63
CA PHE A 69 16.42 16.19 -2.70
C PHE A 69 14.91 16.03 -2.88
N THR A 70 14.41 14.79 -2.84
CA THR A 70 12.96 14.52 -2.88
C THR A 70 12.25 15.18 -1.70
N THR A 71 12.82 15.08 -0.49
CA THR A 71 12.28 15.74 0.72
C THR A 71 12.17 17.26 0.53
N VAL A 72 13.25 17.91 0.11
CA VAL A 72 13.26 19.37 -0.11
C VAL A 72 12.22 19.77 -1.15
N ASN A 73 12.14 19.02 -2.26
CA ASN A 73 11.17 19.28 -3.31
C ASN A 73 9.74 19.08 -2.83
N SER A 74 9.48 18.04 -2.04
CA SER A 74 8.14 17.78 -1.48
C SER A 74 7.67 18.87 -0.52
N TYR A 75 8.57 19.39 0.33
CA TYR A 75 8.24 20.55 1.16
C TYR A 75 7.95 21.78 0.31
N LYS A 76 8.78 22.03 -0.72
CA LYS A 76 8.54 23.14 -1.68
C LYS A 76 7.16 23.01 -2.32
N ASP A 77 6.85 21.82 -2.89
CA ASP A 77 5.58 21.53 -3.56
C ASP A 77 4.41 21.73 -2.60
N PHE A 78 4.54 21.27 -1.34
CA PHE A 78 3.53 21.50 -0.31
C PHE A 78 3.28 22.99 -0.05
N PHE A 79 4.34 23.79 0.12
CA PHE A 79 4.21 25.23 0.39
C PHE A 79 3.69 26.01 -0.82
N LEU A 80 3.95 25.52 -2.04
CA LEU A 80 3.40 26.09 -3.28
C LEU A 80 1.97 25.61 -3.59
N GLY A 81 1.41 24.73 -2.75
CA GLY A 81 0.07 24.18 -2.96
C GLY A 81 0.02 22.99 -3.96
N GLU A 82 1.17 22.50 -4.43
CA GLU A 82 1.27 21.33 -5.30
C GLU A 82 1.26 20.05 -4.46
N ARG A 83 0.09 19.48 -4.21
CA ARG A 83 -0.07 18.42 -3.20
C ARG A 83 -0.13 17.01 -3.73
N GLU A 84 -0.17 16.81 -5.03
CA GLU A 84 -0.44 15.51 -5.62
C GLU A 84 0.75 14.89 -6.34
N LYS A 85 1.84 15.59 -6.45
CA LYS A 85 2.95 15.17 -7.31
C LYS A 85 3.66 13.93 -6.77
N ASN A 86 3.97 13.93 -5.46
CA ASN A 86 4.69 12.84 -4.78
C ASN A 86 3.85 12.13 -3.71
N GLY A 87 2.54 12.34 -3.69
CA GLY A 87 1.60 11.82 -2.70
C GLY A 87 0.51 12.83 -2.39
N VAL A 88 -0.51 12.40 -1.68
CA VAL A 88 -1.55 13.31 -1.21
C VAL A 88 -1.19 13.78 0.20
N TYR A 89 -0.88 15.07 0.32
CA TYR A 89 -0.53 15.69 1.59
C TYR A 89 -1.80 16.20 2.28
N LEU A 90 -2.24 15.55 3.33
CA LEU A 90 -3.31 16.07 4.20
C LEU A 90 -2.78 17.20 5.09
N SER A 91 -1.53 17.04 5.57
CA SER A 91 -0.76 18.06 6.28
C SER A 91 0.74 17.77 6.16
N LEU A 92 1.62 18.61 6.72
CA LEU A 92 3.06 18.33 6.82
C LEU A 92 3.39 17.09 7.65
N SER A 93 2.45 16.64 8.47
CA SER A 93 2.62 15.49 9.36
C SER A 93 1.71 14.31 9.00
N ARG A 94 0.97 14.38 7.89
CA ARG A 94 0.03 13.32 7.50
C ARG A 94 -0.13 13.23 5.99
N LEU A 95 0.09 12.03 5.48
CA LEU A 95 0.02 11.69 4.06
C LEU A 95 -1.01 10.59 3.82
N THR A 96 -1.50 10.50 2.60
CA THR A 96 -2.31 9.37 2.12
C THR A 96 -1.99 9.07 0.66
N GLN A 97 -2.43 7.93 0.17
CA GLN A 97 -2.38 7.65 -1.26
C GLN A 97 -3.58 8.25 -1.99
N LYS A 98 -3.46 8.42 -3.30
CA LYS A 98 -4.61 8.71 -4.16
C LYS A 98 -5.57 7.52 -4.12
N PRO A 99 -6.88 7.78 -4.00
CA PRO A 99 -7.88 6.73 -4.09
C PRO A 99 -7.78 5.99 -5.43
N ILE A 100 -7.68 4.67 -5.37
CA ILE A 100 -7.59 3.83 -6.56
C ILE A 100 -9.01 3.46 -7.00
N LYS A 101 -9.36 3.79 -8.24
CA LYS A 101 -10.61 3.30 -8.82
C LYS A 101 -10.43 1.84 -9.22
N ASN A 102 -11.16 0.96 -8.57
CA ASN A 102 -11.19 -0.47 -8.91
C ASN A 102 -12.52 -0.83 -9.57
N VAL A 103 -12.54 -0.76 -10.91
CA VAL A 103 -13.75 -1.04 -11.71
C VAL A 103 -14.26 -2.46 -11.48
N LEU A 104 -13.36 -3.41 -11.21
CA LEU A 104 -13.77 -4.79 -10.96
C LEU A 104 -14.50 -4.93 -9.62
N ILE A 105 -14.00 -4.29 -8.57
CA ILE A 105 -14.70 -4.26 -7.27
C ILE A 105 -16.09 -3.58 -7.43
N GLU A 106 -16.16 -2.47 -8.17
CA GLU A 106 -17.44 -1.80 -8.42
C GLU A 106 -18.44 -2.74 -9.13
N LYS A 107 -17.99 -3.55 -10.10
CA LYS A 107 -18.84 -4.57 -10.76
C LYS A 107 -19.23 -5.70 -9.81
N LEU A 108 -18.31 -6.19 -9.00
CA LEU A 108 -18.57 -7.24 -8.02
C LEU A 108 -19.59 -6.80 -6.95
N LEU A 109 -19.57 -5.54 -6.55
CA LEU A 109 -20.57 -4.98 -5.63
C LEU A 109 -21.99 -4.99 -6.21
N LEU A 110 -22.17 -5.00 -7.55
CA LEU A 110 -23.47 -5.15 -8.19
C LEU A 110 -24.00 -6.59 -8.07
N GLU A 111 -23.13 -7.58 -7.94
CA GLU A 111 -23.53 -8.98 -7.74
C GLU A 111 -24.10 -9.23 -6.33
N LYS A 112 -23.84 -8.35 -5.36
CA LYS A 112 -24.33 -8.50 -3.99
C LYS A 112 -25.86 -8.65 -3.91
N GLU A 113 -26.60 -7.93 -4.74
CA GLU A 113 -28.06 -8.00 -4.75
C GLU A 113 -28.59 -9.37 -5.20
N LYS A 114 -27.79 -10.12 -5.95
CA LYS A 114 -28.14 -11.44 -6.49
C LYS A 114 -27.59 -12.58 -5.63
N ARG A 115 -26.64 -12.29 -4.70
CA ARG A 115 -25.89 -13.28 -3.94
C ARG A 115 -25.97 -13.01 -2.44
N PRO A 116 -26.90 -13.66 -1.71
CA PRO A 116 -27.05 -13.43 -0.26
C PRO A 116 -25.84 -13.89 0.56
N ASN A 117 -24.98 -14.74 0.00
CA ASN A 117 -23.74 -15.19 0.61
C ASN A 117 -22.55 -14.25 0.35
N LEU A 118 -22.75 -13.13 -0.36
CA LEU A 118 -21.74 -12.11 -0.61
C LEU A 118 -21.85 -10.97 0.39
N LYS A 119 -20.79 -10.78 1.18
CA LYS A 119 -20.63 -9.66 2.11
C LYS A 119 -19.58 -8.68 1.57
N ALA A 120 -19.72 -7.41 1.89
CA ALA A 120 -18.76 -6.38 1.53
C ALA A 120 -18.37 -5.53 2.74
N TYR A 121 -17.08 -5.35 2.93
CA TYR A 121 -16.47 -4.52 3.98
C TYR A 121 -15.57 -3.49 3.32
N LEU A 122 -16.07 -2.26 3.20
CA LEU A 122 -15.46 -1.18 2.45
C LEU A 122 -14.85 -0.17 3.41
N ILE A 123 -13.51 -0.16 3.49
CA ILE A 123 -12.78 0.75 4.37
C ILE A 123 -12.57 2.08 3.66
N PRO A 124 -13.04 3.21 4.20
CA PRO A 124 -12.80 4.51 3.61
C PRO A 124 -11.32 4.88 3.66
N TYR A 125 -10.79 5.54 2.61
CA TYR A 125 -9.46 6.15 2.71
C TYR A 125 -9.46 7.34 3.68
N LYS A 126 -8.30 7.70 4.21
CA LYS A 126 -8.12 8.86 5.12
C LYS A 126 -8.74 10.16 4.61
N LEU A 127 -8.74 10.37 3.31
CA LEU A 127 -9.35 11.53 2.67
C LEU A 127 -10.83 11.73 3.01
N TYR A 128 -11.54 10.66 3.36
CA TYR A 128 -12.93 10.73 3.76
C TYR A 128 -13.12 11.55 5.05
N PHE A 129 -12.18 11.42 5.98
CA PHE A 129 -12.24 12.02 7.32
C PHE A 129 -11.61 13.41 7.42
N GLU A 130 -11.11 13.95 6.32
CA GLU A 130 -10.38 15.22 6.31
C GLU A 130 -11.32 16.40 6.06
N ASP A 131 -12.08 16.79 7.08
CA ASP A 131 -13.00 17.94 7.03
C ASP A 131 -12.31 19.30 7.23
N ASN A 132 -11.10 19.30 7.77
CA ASN A 132 -10.38 20.51 8.19
C ASN A 132 -9.15 20.85 7.33
N LEU A 133 -9.22 20.58 6.04
CA LEU A 133 -8.17 21.05 5.13
C LEU A 133 -8.07 22.57 5.20
N PRO A 134 -6.86 23.16 5.36
CA PRO A 134 -6.67 24.59 5.23
C PRO A 134 -7.31 25.12 3.94
N LEU A 135 -7.83 26.36 3.95
CA LEU A 135 -8.59 26.96 2.83
C LEU A 135 -7.91 26.81 1.45
N ALA A 136 -6.57 26.84 1.43
CA ALA A 136 -5.78 26.58 0.23
C ALA A 136 -5.91 25.13 -0.31
N LEU A 137 -6.43 24.20 0.49
CA LEU A 137 -6.57 22.77 0.24
C LEU A 137 -7.99 22.34 -0.06
N LYS A 138 -9.00 23.12 0.37
CA LYS A 138 -10.40 22.89 0.04
C LYS A 138 -10.69 22.94 -1.47
N LYS A 139 -9.71 23.39 -2.27
CA LYS A 139 -9.77 23.36 -3.75
C LYS A 139 -9.30 22.03 -4.34
N MET A 140 -9.01 21.00 -3.56
CA MET A 140 -8.68 19.70 -4.09
C MET A 140 -9.97 18.99 -4.55
N GLU A 141 -10.25 19.07 -5.83
CA GLU A 141 -11.33 18.31 -6.50
C GLU A 141 -11.30 16.81 -6.18
N ILE A 142 -10.12 16.28 -5.83
CA ILE A 142 -9.93 14.87 -5.47
C ILE A 142 -10.70 14.49 -4.21
N SER A 143 -10.68 15.32 -3.17
CA SER A 143 -11.37 15.04 -1.91
C SER A 143 -12.90 14.99 -2.10
N GLU A 144 -13.45 15.99 -2.79
CA GLU A 144 -14.91 16.04 -3.06
C GLU A 144 -15.36 14.92 -4.00
N ASN A 145 -14.60 14.65 -5.07
CA ASN A 145 -14.90 13.57 -5.99
C ASN A 145 -14.77 12.20 -5.32
N TYR A 146 -13.81 12.05 -4.42
CA TYR A 146 -13.63 10.85 -3.65
C TYR A 146 -14.79 10.62 -2.67
N GLN A 147 -15.18 11.63 -1.90
CA GLN A 147 -16.30 11.52 -0.96
C GLN A 147 -17.60 11.16 -1.69
N LYS A 148 -17.92 11.85 -2.79
CA LYS A 148 -19.07 11.53 -3.63
C LYS A 148 -19.05 10.08 -4.13
N ARG A 149 -17.89 9.62 -4.61
CA ARG A 149 -17.74 8.24 -5.08
C ARG A 149 -17.91 7.23 -3.95
N PHE A 150 -17.28 7.46 -2.80
CA PHE A 150 -17.41 6.60 -1.62
C PHE A 150 -18.87 6.54 -1.17
N ASP A 151 -19.56 7.67 -1.10
CA ASP A 151 -20.96 7.75 -0.70
C ASP A 151 -21.89 6.95 -1.63
N THR A 152 -21.55 6.79 -2.90
CA THR A 152 -22.32 5.92 -3.82
C THR A 152 -22.13 4.43 -3.57
N MET A 153 -21.04 4.05 -2.91
CA MET A 153 -20.68 2.65 -2.65
C MET A 153 -20.87 2.21 -1.21
N LYS A 154 -20.82 3.13 -0.24
CA LYS A 154 -20.93 2.82 1.19
C LYS A 154 -22.18 2.02 1.55
N ASP A 155 -23.30 2.27 0.86
CA ASP A 155 -24.55 1.56 1.09
C ASP A 155 -24.50 0.09 0.63
N LYS A 156 -23.48 -0.30 -0.13
CA LYS A 156 -23.18 -1.69 -0.48
C LYS A 156 -22.34 -2.38 0.59
N SER A 157 -21.72 -1.66 1.52
CA SER A 157 -20.98 -2.22 2.65
C SER A 157 -21.96 -2.74 3.71
N ASP A 158 -21.66 -3.91 4.28
CA ASP A 158 -22.46 -4.48 5.37
C ASP A 158 -22.18 -3.78 6.71
N VAL A 159 -21.11 -3.01 6.80
CA VAL A 159 -20.75 -2.18 7.95
C VAL A 159 -20.40 -0.78 7.46
N ASP A 160 -20.99 0.22 8.06
CA ASP A 160 -20.65 1.63 7.80
C ASP A 160 -19.45 2.06 8.65
N PHE A 161 -18.25 1.85 8.12
CA PHE A 161 -17.02 2.20 8.81
C PHE A 161 -16.79 3.70 8.97
N THR A 162 -17.55 4.55 8.28
CA THR A 162 -17.46 6.02 8.49
C THR A 162 -17.94 6.44 9.88
N LYS A 163 -18.78 5.63 10.52
CA LYS A 163 -19.26 5.85 11.89
C LYS A 163 -18.34 5.28 12.97
N ILE A 164 -17.38 4.47 12.59
CA ILE A 164 -16.52 3.69 13.49
C ILE A 164 -15.09 4.24 13.48
N LEU A 165 -14.58 4.54 12.29
CA LEU A 165 -13.23 5.00 12.07
C LEU A 165 -13.15 6.52 12.08
N THR A 166 -11.96 7.01 12.41
CA THR A 166 -11.57 8.42 12.37
C THR A 166 -10.21 8.55 11.69
N LEU A 167 -9.77 9.76 11.43
CA LEU A 167 -8.45 10.02 10.85
C LEU A 167 -7.30 9.46 11.72
N GLU A 168 -7.48 9.41 13.04
CA GLU A 168 -6.47 8.90 13.99
C GLU A 168 -6.30 7.38 13.96
N ASP A 169 -7.22 6.66 13.32
CA ASP A 169 -7.18 5.20 13.18
C ASP A 169 -6.28 4.72 12.03
N TYR A 170 -5.60 5.65 11.37
CA TYR A 170 -4.66 5.37 10.28
C TYR A 170 -3.25 5.81 10.65
N TYR A 171 -2.24 5.12 10.12
CA TYR A 171 -0.87 5.61 10.20
C TYR A 171 -0.75 6.98 9.55
N ARG A 172 0.03 7.88 10.09
CA ARG A 172 0.20 9.23 9.54
C ARG A 172 0.95 9.24 8.22
N GLY A 173 1.98 8.41 8.10
CA GLY A 173 2.85 8.29 6.92
C GLY A 173 2.50 7.15 5.97
N ASP A 174 1.40 6.41 6.22
CA ASP A 174 0.93 5.30 5.40
C ASP A 174 -0.58 5.36 5.24
N HIS A 175 -1.13 4.71 4.22
CA HIS A 175 -2.58 4.72 3.96
C HIS A 175 -3.36 3.69 4.78
N HIS A 176 -2.69 2.71 5.36
CA HIS A 176 -3.33 1.64 6.11
C HIS A 176 -3.82 2.07 7.50
N LEU A 177 -4.70 1.25 8.06
CA LEU A 177 -5.11 1.35 9.45
C LEU A 177 -3.92 1.07 10.38
N ASN A 178 -3.82 1.82 11.47
CA ASN A 178 -2.94 1.49 12.59
C ASN A 178 -3.58 0.40 13.48
N SER A 179 -2.91 -0.02 14.55
CA SER A 179 -3.42 -1.08 15.42
C SER A 179 -4.78 -0.75 16.03
N GLU A 180 -5.03 0.49 16.41
CA GLU A 180 -6.33 0.91 16.95
C GLU A 180 -7.44 0.84 15.90
N GLY A 181 -7.16 1.28 14.67
CA GLY A 181 -8.10 1.16 13.55
C GLY A 181 -8.41 -0.30 13.22
N VAL A 182 -7.39 -1.17 13.22
CA VAL A 182 -7.58 -2.62 13.02
C VAL A 182 -8.49 -3.20 14.11
N LYS A 183 -8.25 -2.91 15.39
CA LYS A 183 -9.10 -3.38 16.51
C LYS A 183 -10.56 -2.91 16.38
N LYS A 184 -10.77 -1.65 16.03
CA LYS A 184 -12.14 -1.12 15.82
C LYS A 184 -12.89 -1.88 14.72
N VAL A 185 -12.21 -2.16 13.61
CA VAL A 185 -12.80 -2.94 12.51
C VAL A 185 -13.08 -4.37 12.95
N LEU A 186 -12.17 -5.04 13.66
CA LEU A 186 -12.38 -6.38 14.21
C LEU A 186 -13.63 -6.44 15.08
N HIS A 187 -13.78 -5.52 16.02
CA HIS A 187 -14.94 -5.45 16.91
C HIS A 187 -16.24 -5.23 16.13
N ALA A 188 -16.22 -4.36 15.11
CA ALA A 188 -17.38 -4.11 14.27
C ALA A 188 -17.80 -5.34 13.44
N LEU A 189 -16.83 -6.18 13.06
CA LEU A 189 -17.08 -7.45 12.38
C LEU A 189 -17.43 -8.61 13.33
N GLY A 190 -17.40 -8.36 14.64
CA GLY A 190 -17.72 -9.37 15.67
C GLY A 190 -16.58 -10.34 15.96
N PHE A 191 -15.37 -10.08 15.47
CA PHE A 191 -14.19 -10.86 15.82
C PHE A 191 -13.78 -10.61 17.28
N LYS A 192 -13.20 -11.64 17.88
CA LYS A 192 -12.68 -11.67 19.24
C LYS A 192 -11.31 -12.34 19.24
N ASN A 193 -10.69 -12.43 20.42
CA ASN A 193 -9.38 -13.08 20.60
C ASN A 193 -8.22 -12.35 19.89
N GLU A 194 -8.38 -11.05 19.66
CA GLU A 194 -7.28 -10.22 19.18
C GLU A 194 -6.21 -10.06 20.27
N LYS A 195 -4.98 -10.15 19.85
CA LYS A 195 -3.77 -9.83 20.60
C LYS A 195 -3.03 -8.73 19.87
N GLU A 196 -2.22 -8.00 20.59
CA GLU A 196 -1.31 -7.01 20.04
C GLU A 196 0.08 -7.26 20.59
N THR A 197 1.08 -7.23 19.71
CA THR A 197 2.48 -7.31 20.12
C THR A 197 2.94 -6.02 20.80
N GLU A 198 4.07 -6.06 21.49
CA GLU A 198 4.80 -4.84 21.80
C GLU A 198 5.20 -4.10 20.51
N SER A 199 5.52 -2.82 20.66
CA SER A 199 5.92 -2.00 19.50
C SER A 199 7.26 -2.49 18.91
N PHE A 200 7.28 -2.73 17.61
CA PHE A 200 8.51 -2.95 16.83
C PHE A 200 9.28 -1.65 16.54
N GLY A 201 8.95 -0.56 17.24
CA GLY A 201 9.58 0.74 17.10
C GLY A 201 9.04 1.55 15.92
N LYS A 202 9.80 2.60 15.57
CA LYS A 202 9.36 3.57 14.58
C LYS A 202 9.35 2.99 13.15
N PHE A 203 8.33 3.37 12.41
CA PHE A 203 8.05 2.95 11.06
C PHE A 203 7.83 4.18 10.16
N ILE A 204 8.38 4.16 8.96
CA ILE A 204 8.15 5.18 7.94
C ILE A 204 7.29 4.54 6.87
N GLY A 205 6.03 4.95 6.79
CA GLY A 205 5.05 4.37 5.89
C GLY A 205 5.35 4.59 4.40
N GLY A 206 4.63 3.88 3.55
CA GLY A 206 4.85 3.88 2.10
C GLY A 206 4.73 5.25 1.47
N GLU A 207 3.74 6.04 1.86
CA GLU A 207 3.52 7.40 1.33
C GLU A 207 4.61 8.36 1.82
N ALA A 208 5.04 8.23 3.07
CA ALA A 208 6.16 9.02 3.61
C ALA A 208 7.47 8.72 2.85
N ARG A 209 7.74 7.45 2.57
CA ARG A 209 8.92 7.05 1.78
C ARG A 209 8.87 7.55 0.33
N LYS A 210 7.72 7.42 -0.34
CA LYS A 210 7.53 7.91 -1.73
C LYS A 210 7.70 9.41 -1.85
N SER A 211 7.17 10.15 -0.88
CA SER A 211 7.26 11.61 -0.85
C SER A 211 8.62 12.11 -0.34
N GLY A 212 9.38 11.28 0.37
CA GLY A 212 10.59 11.68 1.08
C GLY A 212 10.34 12.51 2.35
N ILE A 213 9.08 12.75 2.73
CA ILE A 213 8.74 13.42 4.00
C ILE A 213 8.81 12.37 5.12
N ILE A 214 9.69 12.59 6.09
CA ILE A 214 9.95 11.63 7.16
C ILE A 214 8.89 11.77 8.26
N ILE A 215 7.85 10.96 8.15
CA ILE A 215 6.84 10.76 9.21
C ILE A 215 7.11 9.39 9.84
N ARG A 216 7.16 9.36 11.17
CA ARG A 216 7.41 8.14 11.93
C ARG A 216 6.22 7.82 12.81
N ASP A 217 5.62 6.67 12.56
CA ASP A 217 4.56 6.10 13.38
C ASP A 217 5.14 4.96 14.25
N ASP A 218 4.48 4.61 15.34
CA ASP A 218 4.76 3.37 16.06
C ASP A 218 4.07 2.21 15.35
N PHE A 219 4.71 1.05 15.30
CA PHE A 219 4.17 -0.14 14.65
C PHE A 219 4.07 -1.29 15.62
N SER A 220 2.87 -1.84 15.74
CA SER A 220 2.56 -3.09 16.42
C SER A 220 1.71 -3.97 15.51
N ILE A 221 1.69 -5.27 15.75
CA ILE A 221 0.94 -6.24 14.99
C ILE A 221 -0.29 -6.63 15.82
N VAL A 222 -1.48 -6.52 15.22
CA VAL A 222 -2.71 -7.08 15.76
C VAL A 222 -2.95 -8.43 15.10
N TYR A 223 -3.10 -9.48 15.86
CA TYR A 223 -3.19 -10.84 15.36
C TYR A 223 -4.21 -11.68 16.17
N ASN A 224 -4.58 -12.83 15.65
CA ASN A 224 -5.40 -13.81 16.34
C ASN A 224 -4.52 -14.92 16.90
N GLU A 225 -4.50 -15.06 18.24
CA GLU A 225 -3.67 -16.03 18.96
C GLU A 225 -3.87 -17.49 18.50
N LYS A 226 -5.07 -17.84 18.02
CA LYS A 226 -5.35 -19.21 17.56
C LYS A 226 -4.79 -19.52 16.16
N THR A 227 -4.42 -18.50 15.40
CA THR A 227 -4.04 -18.64 13.99
C THR A 227 -2.70 -17.99 13.69
N GLU A 228 -1.93 -17.59 14.71
CA GLU A 228 -0.64 -16.92 14.54
C GLU A 228 0.37 -17.78 13.78
N ASP A 229 0.38 -19.09 14.00
CA ASP A 229 1.28 -20.06 13.35
C ASP A 229 0.76 -20.59 12.00
N LEU A 230 -0.39 -20.11 11.52
CA LEU A 230 -0.95 -20.58 10.26
C LEU A 230 -0.05 -20.22 9.08
N LYS A 231 0.18 -21.24 8.25
CA LYS A 231 1.00 -21.14 7.05
C LYS A 231 0.16 -21.24 5.79
N PHE A 232 0.68 -20.66 4.72
CA PHE A 232 0.14 -20.81 3.37
C PHE A 232 1.26 -20.92 2.36
N LYS A 233 0.97 -21.47 1.20
CA LYS A 233 1.91 -21.55 0.08
C LYS A 233 1.69 -20.37 -0.86
N ARG A 234 2.78 -19.78 -1.32
CA ARG A 234 2.79 -18.71 -2.30
C ARG A 234 3.87 -18.97 -3.35
N ALA A 235 3.65 -18.52 -4.57
CA ALA A 235 4.67 -18.55 -5.61
C ALA A 235 5.44 -17.21 -5.64
N ILE A 236 6.77 -17.27 -5.52
CA ILE A 236 7.66 -16.13 -5.71
C ILE A 236 8.68 -16.51 -6.78
N ASP A 237 8.75 -15.72 -7.85
CA ASP A 237 9.64 -15.98 -9.00
C ASP A 237 9.56 -17.44 -9.51
N GLY A 238 8.34 -18.01 -9.55
CA GLY A 238 8.06 -19.37 -10.02
C GLY A 238 8.45 -20.49 -9.04
N LYS A 239 8.78 -20.17 -7.79
CA LYS A 239 9.07 -21.15 -6.74
C LYS A 239 8.01 -21.08 -5.64
N ASP A 240 7.55 -22.25 -5.22
CA ASP A 240 6.67 -22.37 -4.06
C ASP A 240 7.46 -22.09 -2.79
N GLU A 241 6.97 -21.16 -2.00
CA GLU A 241 7.49 -20.80 -0.68
C GLU A 241 6.37 -20.93 0.36
N GLU A 242 6.69 -21.50 1.50
CA GLU A 242 5.80 -21.49 2.66
C GLU A 242 5.98 -20.19 3.43
N ALA A 243 4.88 -19.55 3.79
CA ALA A 243 4.89 -18.28 4.54
C ALA A 243 3.87 -18.34 5.69
N LEU A 244 4.08 -17.55 6.73
CA LEU A 244 3.15 -17.34 7.82
C LEU A 244 2.11 -16.28 7.44
N VAL A 245 0.88 -16.44 7.94
CA VAL A 245 -0.17 -15.42 7.85
C VAL A 245 0.25 -14.16 8.61
N VAL A 246 0.89 -14.33 9.77
CA VAL A 246 1.56 -13.27 10.52
C VAL A 246 3.01 -13.67 10.75
N ASP A 247 3.95 -12.84 10.32
CA ASP A 247 5.39 -13.07 10.43
C ASP A 247 6.06 -11.86 11.10
N GLU A 248 6.25 -11.94 12.40
CA GLU A 248 6.85 -10.87 13.21
C GLU A 248 8.29 -10.54 12.78
N THR A 249 9.02 -11.52 12.21
CA THR A 249 10.40 -11.29 11.76
C THR A 249 10.48 -10.24 10.66
N ARG A 250 9.42 -10.09 9.88
CA ARG A 250 9.31 -9.08 8.81
C ARG A 250 9.08 -7.67 9.34
N ALA A 251 8.56 -7.53 10.58
CA ALA A 251 8.43 -6.22 11.24
C ALA A 251 9.79 -5.57 11.59
N GLY A 252 10.89 -6.32 11.54
CA GLY A 252 12.24 -5.78 11.61
C GLY A 252 12.71 -5.02 10.36
N GLY A 253 12.03 -5.22 9.21
CA GLY A 253 12.37 -4.60 7.94
C GLY A 253 11.94 -3.14 7.80
N VAL A 254 12.26 -2.55 6.65
CA VAL A 254 11.85 -1.18 6.30
C VAL A 254 10.34 -1.08 6.15
N ASP A 255 9.70 -2.06 5.50
CA ASP A 255 8.26 -2.18 5.43
C ASP A 255 7.74 -3.15 6.47
N LYS A 256 7.40 -2.61 7.62
CA LYS A 256 6.90 -3.40 8.74
C LYS A 256 5.52 -4.02 8.44
N TYR A 257 4.75 -3.44 7.52
CA TYR A 257 3.43 -3.95 7.14
C TYR A 257 3.51 -5.32 6.43
N LEU A 258 4.69 -5.69 5.91
CA LEU A 258 4.95 -7.04 5.39
C LEU A 258 4.86 -8.15 6.46
N ALA A 259 4.77 -7.79 7.75
CA ALA A 259 4.45 -8.74 8.81
C ALA A 259 3.11 -9.45 8.55
N TYR A 260 2.18 -8.79 7.85
CA TYR A 260 0.93 -9.39 7.42
C TYR A 260 1.09 -10.02 6.04
N MET A 261 0.98 -11.34 5.94
CA MET A 261 1.03 -12.13 4.69
C MET A 261 2.35 -12.04 3.90
N GLY A 262 3.28 -11.17 4.29
CA GLY A 262 4.50 -10.91 3.51
C GLY A 262 4.26 -10.16 2.20
N GLY A 263 3.09 -9.54 2.01
CA GLY A 263 2.73 -8.75 0.83
C GLY A 263 1.37 -9.09 0.21
N ASN A 264 1.19 -8.71 -1.05
CA ASN A 264 -0.01 -8.99 -1.82
C ASN A 264 0.31 -9.96 -2.96
N PHE A 265 -0.59 -10.91 -3.19
CA PHE A 265 -0.47 -11.97 -4.21
C PHE A 265 -1.75 -12.00 -5.02
N GLY A 266 -1.65 -12.37 -6.31
CA GLY A 266 -2.81 -12.53 -7.17
C GLY A 266 -3.79 -13.55 -6.60
N GLU A 267 -3.25 -14.69 -6.14
CA GLU A 267 -4.01 -15.77 -5.54
C GLU A 267 -3.17 -16.50 -4.49
N VAL A 268 -3.78 -16.82 -3.35
CA VAL A 268 -3.23 -17.77 -2.37
C VAL A 268 -4.37 -18.47 -1.64
N THR A 269 -4.12 -19.68 -1.12
CA THR A 269 -5.07 -20.42 -0.30
C THR A 269 -4.51 -20.60 1.11
N VAL A 270 -5.32 -20.26 2.11
CA VAL A 270 -5.04 -20.49 3.53
C VAL A 270 -5.98 -21.59 4.04
N LYS A 271 -5.41 -22.60 4.69
CA LYS A 271 -6.18 -23.60 5.44
C LYS A 271 -6.40 -23.06 6.85
N GLY A 272 -7.66 -22.86 7.21
CA GLY A 272 -8.05 -22.35 8.54
C GLY A 272 -8.66 -23.43 9.43
N LEU A 273 -9.34 -23.00 10.50
CA LEU A 273 -9.81 -23.86 11.58
C LEU A 273 -11.31 -24.21 11.49
N GLY A 274 -12.07 -23.49 10.67
CA GLY A 274 -13.51 -23.68 10.50
C GLY A 274 -13.86 -24.83 9.52
N GLU A 275 -15.13 -24.87 9.12
CA GLU A 275 -15.63 -25.90 8.20
C GLU A 275 -15.97 -25.35 6.81
N LYS A 276 -16.47 -24.10 6.75
CA LYS A 276 -16.90 -23.47 5.50
C LYS A 276 -15.73 -22.98 4.66
N SER A 277 -15.96 -22.87 3.36
CA SER A 277 -15.06 -22.24 2.40
C SER A 277 -15.39 -20.75 2.20
N LEU A 278 -14.36 -19.94 2.04
CA LEU A 278 -14.45 -18.49 1.79
C LEU A 278 -13.68 -18.08 0.55
N LEU A 279 -14.32 -17.33 -0.34
CA LEU A 279 -13.63 -16.52 -1.33
C LEU A 279 -13.45 -15.09 -0.78
N LEU A 280 -12.21 -14.71 -0.49
CA LEU A 280 -11.86 -13.37 0.00
C LEU A 280 -11.25 -12.53 -1.12
N LEU A 281 -12.03 -11.60 -1.67
CA LEU A 281 -11.61 -10.62 -2.67
C LEU A 281 -11.12 -9.37 -1.95
N LYS A 282 -9.83 -9.06 -2.05
CA LYS A 282 -9.24 -8.09 -1.15
C LYS A 282 -8.19 -7.19 -1.80
N ASP A 283 -7.84 -6.12 -1.11
CA ASP A 283 -6.56 -5.42 -1.22
C ASP A 283 -5.75 -5.49 0.08
N SER A 284 -4.71 -4.69 0.22
CA SER A 284 -3.84 -4.71 1.40
C SER A 284 -4.52 -4.31 2.71
N PHE A 285 -5.66 -3.62 2.67
CA PHE A 285 -6.41 -3.30 3.88
C PHE A 285 -6.90 -4.54 4.62
N ALA A 286 -7.18 -5.64 3.90
CA ALA A 286 -7.64 -6.87 4.52
C ALA A 286 -6.52 -7.71 5.17
N ASN A 287 -5.25 -7.44 4.89
CA ASN A 287 -4.15 -8.29 5.35
C ASN A 287 -4.14 -8.56 6.87
N PRO A 288 -4.39 -7.57 7.75
CA PRO A 288 -4.43 -7.80 9.20
C PRO A 288 -5.57 -8.72 9.66
N PHE A 289 -6.60 -8.90 8.84
CA PHE A 289 -7.82 -9.62 9.21
C PHE A 289 -7.82 -11.09 8.79
N ILE A 290 -6.86 -11.52 7.97
CA ILE A 290 -6.83 -12.86 7.38
C ILE A 290 -6.77 -13.96 8.45
N GLY A 291 -5.96 -13.79 9.50
CA GLY A 291 -5.93 -14.72 10.62
C GLY A 291 -7.27 -14.87 11.35
N PHE A 292 -8.04 -13.80 11.44
CA PHE A 292 -9.37 -13.81 12.05
C PHE A 292 -10.40 -14.52 11.18
N PHE A 293 -10.35 -14.33 9.86
CA PHE A 293 -11.15 -15.15 8.93
C PHE A 293 -10.74 -16.61 9.00
N ALA A 294 -9.44 -16.92 9.13
CA ALA A 294 -8.95 -18.29 9.22
C ALA A 294 -9.38 -19.03 10.49
N GLU A 295 -9.76 -18.33 11.57
CA GLU A 295 -10.41 -18.95 12.70
C GLU A 295 -11.83 -19.46 12.35
N GLN A 296 -12.56 -18.76 11.47
CA GLN A 296 -13.97 -19.05 11.16
C GLN A 296 -14.16 -19.98 9.95
N TYR A 297 -13.23 -19.97 9.00
CA TYR A 297 -13.33 -20.74 7.77
C TYR A 297 -12.27 -21.83 7.70
N GLY A 298 -12.60 -22.99 7.09
CA GLY A 298 -11.68 -24.10 6.91
C GLY A 298 -10.76 -23.95 5.71
N GLU A 299 -11.25 -23.28 4.68
CA GLU A 299 -10.46 -22.93 3.49
C GLU A 299 -10.79 -21.52 3.04
N ILE A 300 -9.76 -20.72 2.81
CA ILE A 300 -9.90 -19.35 2.30
C ILE A 300 -9.10 -19.22 1.02
N LYS A 301 -9.76 -19.07 -0.11
CA LYS A 301 -9.12 -18.57 -1.34
C LYS A 301 -9.08 -17.04 -1.26
N ILE A 302 -7.88 -16.50 -1.23
CA ILE A 302 -7.62 -15.07 -1.18
C ILE A 302 -7.22 -14.63 -2.57
N VAL A 303 -7.92 -13.64 -3.11
CA VAL A 303 -7.66 -13.07 -4.44
C VAL A 303 -7.49 -11.56 -4.31
N ASP A 304 -6.36 -11.05 -4.79
CA ASP A 304 -6.17 -9.62 -5.00
C ASP A 304 -6.44 -9.30 -6.48
N PRO A 305 -7.57 -8.62 -6.79
CA PRO A 305 -7.97 -8.38 -8.18
C PRO A 305 -6.97 -7.56 -9.01
N ARG A 306 -5.98 -6.94 -8.36
CA ARG A 306 -4.95 -6.15 -9.05
C ARG A 306 -3.86 -7.02 -9.69
N PHE A 307 -3.72 -8.26 -9.20
CA PHE A 307 -2.64 -9.18 -9.56
C PHE A 307 -3.16 -10.56 -9.99
N TYR A 308 -4.47 -10.73 -10.08
CA TYR A 308 -5.10 -12.00 -10.47
C TYR A 308 -5.41 -12.00 -11.97
N ASP A 309 -4.94 -13.03 -12.67
CA ASP A 309 -5.10 -13.16 -14.13
C ASP A 309 -6.33 -13.98 -14.53
N GLY A 310 -7.01 -14.63 -13.58
CA GLY A 310 -8.21 -15.44 -13.82
C GLY A 310 -9.51 -14.63 -13.89
N ASP A 311 -10.61 -15.30 -14.25
CA ASP A 311 -11.95 -14.71 -14.17
C ASP A 311 -12.54 -14.89 -12.78
N ILE A 312 -12.67 -13.79 -12.05
CA ILE A 312 -13.22 -13.80 -10.68
C ILE A 312 -14.69 -14.20 -10.68
N PHE A 313 -15.46 -13.89 -11.73
CA PHE A 313 -16.87 -14.22 -11.77
C PHE A 313 -17.13 -15.74 -11.84
N GLU A 314 -16.20 -16.51 -12.43
CA GLU A 314 -16.25 -17.98 -12.42
C GLU A 314 -15.96 -18.59 -11.04
N GLU A 315 -15.34 -17.82 -10.13
CA GLU A 315 -15.03 -18.25 -8.77
C GLU A 315 -16.22 -18.10 -7.80
N LEU A 316 -17.14 -17.14 -8.08
CA LEU A 316 -18.18 -16.74 -7.13
C LEU A 316 -19.12 -17.88 -6.68
N ASP A 317 -19.32 -18.90 -7.52
CA ASP A 317 -20.26 -20.01 -7.23
C ASP A 317 -19.56 -21.23 -6.59
N LYS A 318 -18.27 -21.15 -6.32
CA LYS A 318 -17.47 -22.28 -5.81
C LYS A 318 -17.32 -22.32 -4.30
N TYR A 319 -17.73 -21.25 -3.59
CA TYR A 319 -17.48 -21.06 -2.16
C TYR A 319 -18.78 -20.84 -1.38
N ASP A 320 -18.80 -21.30 -0.12
CA ASP A 320 -19.94 -21.13 0.76
C ASP A 320 -20.25 -19.68 1.05
N GLU A 321 -19.19 -18.87 1.25
CA GLU A 321 -19.31 -17.43 1.47
C GLU A 321 -18.29 -16.66 0.62
N ILE A 322 -18.65 -15.42 0.28
CA ILE A 322 -17.82 -14.49 -0.47
C ILE A 322 -17.69 -13.22 0.34
N VAL A 323 -16.48 -12.71 0.49
CA VAL A 323 -16.22 -11.43 1.15
C VAL A 323 -15.42 -10.53 0.23
N ILE A 324 -15.92 -9.33 -0.02
CA ILE A 324 -15.15 -8.22 -0.60
C ILE A 324 -14.64 -7.38 0.57
N PHE A 325 -13.32 -7.28 0.73
CA PHE A 325 -12.70 -6.47 1.80
C PHE A 325 -11.58 -5.60 1.22
N CYS A 326 -11.85 -4.33 1.03
CA CYS A 326 -10.89 -3.43 0.41
C CYS A 326 -11.04 -1.98 0.89
N GLY A 327 -9.98 -1.20 0.66
CA GLY A 327 -10.02 0.25 0.76
C GLY A 327 -10.74 0.87 -0.45
N ILE A 328 -11.59 1.85 -0.20
CA ILE A 328 -12.34 2.56 -1.24
C ILE A 328 -12.25 4.07 -1.04
#